data_5c856edc90556c41def98de877263228
#
_entry.id   5c856edc90556c41def98de877263228
#
_cell.length_a   1.000
_cell.length_b   1.000
_cell.length_c   1.000
_cell.angle_alpha   90.00
_cell.angle_beta   90.00
_cell.angle_gamma   90.00
#
_symmetry.space_group_name_H-M   'P 1'
#
loop_
_entity.id
_entity.type
_entity.pdbx_description
1 polymer ?
#
loop_
_entity_poly.entity_id
_entity_poly.type
_entity_poly.pdbx_seq_one_letter_code
_entity_poly.pdbx_strand_id
1 'polypeptide(L)'
;MMDNLRAASNHVVLKIILGLIILSFVLTGVGNYLIGGGNDYAAKVNGHEISRAELEQGYNNERNRQQQMLGDQFSQLASNEGYMQQMRQQALSQLIDQALLDQYIKDLHIGISDEQVKQAIFNQKAFQTNGKFDNAKYSGLITSMGFTADQYAEALRKQLATQQLINAIANTDFMLKGETGKLVDLVSQQREIRQAVIDVNALAAKQTASDEEVSQYYQQHQNSFMAPEQFRVSYIKMDAASLQENASEADIQSWYDQHKADYSQPQRNRYSVIQTKTEADANAVVEALKKGEDFAALAKSKSIDPISARKGGDMGWLEPNTTPDELKNANLTQKGQLSGAIKSSVGFLVVRLDDIQPEQVKPLVEVHDAIADKVKQEKAVDAFYKMQQKVSEAASNDNESLAGAAQASGLKVAETGWITRDNLPADLDFDQVKQAIFNGGLVGQNGAPGNNSDIISVDGDRAFVLRISEHKPEAVKPLDQVKAQIVDTLKHDKATQQAKAQADKLLADLKAGKADALQAAGLTLSASKSFDRNAQDPVAQSAFNLPQPTDNKPSWGVSEDMQGNVVLVALDKVSAGNMPQAQIDEMVKGVTQNNAQIAFEALLENLRKEAKIKYGAAAQNQ
;
A
#
# COMPACT_ATOMS: atom_id res chain seq x y z
N MET A 1 -17.48 1.27 -2.31
CA MET A 1 -16.35 1.29 -3.27
C MET A 1 -15.22 0.32 -2.92
N MET A 2 -15.08 -0.10 -1.67
CA MET A 2 -14.05 -1.09 -1.24
C MET A 2 -14.43 -2.56 -1.48
N ASP A 3 -15.70 -2.89 -1.58
CA ASP A 3 -16.16 -4.28 -1.79
C ASP A 3 -15.99 -4.76 -3.23
N ASN A 4 -15.99 -3.85 -4.21
CA ASN A 4 -15.74 -4.19 -5.62
C ASN A 4 -14.26 -4.46 -5.94
N LEU A 5 -13.33 -4.00 -5.09
CA LEU A 5 -11.89 -4.31 -5.20
C LEU A 5 -11.53 -5.68 -4.59
N ARG A 6 -12.28 -6.15 -3.59
CA ARG A 6 -12.10 -7.49 -3.02
C ARG A 6 -12.61 -8.61 -3.94
N ALA A 7 -13.68 -8.38 -4.67
CA ALA A 7 -14.23 -9.36 -5.61
C ALA A 7 -13.36 -9.53 -6.88
N ALA A 8 -12.71 -8.45 -7.35
CA ALA A 8 -11.81 -8.49 -8.51
C ALA A 8 -10.42 -9.10 -8.19
N SER A 9 -10.01 -9.03 -6.92
CA SER A 9 -8.72 -9.56 -6.45
C SER A 9 -8.65 -11.10 -6.44
N ASN A 10 -9.76 -11.79 -6.27
CA ASN A 10 -9.74 -13.20 -5.91
C ASN A 10 -9.71 -14.22 -7.07
N HIS A 11 -9.90 -13.87 -8.34
CA HIS A 11 -9.94 -14.86 -9.40
C HIS A 11 -9.01 -14.67 -10.61
N VAL A 12 -8.67 -13.46 -10.96
CA VAL A 12 -7.85 -13.20 -12.16
C VAL A 12 -6.42 -12.81 -11.75
N VAL A 13 -6.26 -11.99 -10.74
CA VAL A 13 -4.94 -11.52 -10.30
C VAL A 13 -4.15 -12.67 -9.63
N LEU A 14 -4.79 -13.52 -8.85
CA LEU A 14 -4.14 -14.69 -8.25
C LEU A 14 -3.71 -15.71 -9.32
N LYS A 15 -4.53 -15.92 -10.36
CA LYS A 15 -4.20 -16.79 -11.49
C LYS A 15 -3.09 -16.19 -12.37
N ILE A 16 -3.07 -14.87 -12.56
CA ILE A 16 -2.00 -14.18 -13.31
C ILE A 16 -0.71 -14.18 -12.50
N ILE A 17 -0.76 -13.92 -11.18
CA ILE A 17 0.41 -13.92 -10.30
C ILE A 17 0.97 -15.34 -10.16
N LEU A 18 0.13 -16.35 -9.99
CA LEU A 18 0.57 -17.75 -9.97
C LEU A 18 1.16 -18.17 -11.33
N GLY A 19 0.55 -17.74 -12.42
CA GLY A 19 1.05 -17.94 -13.79
C GLY A 19 2.40 -17.26 -14.04
N LEU A 20 2.60 -16.03 -13.56
CA LEU A 20 3.87 -15.30 -13.68
C LEU A 20 4.97 -15.91 -12.80
N ILE A 21 4.63 -16.44 -11.63
CA ILE A 21 5.58 -17.11 -10.73
C ILE A 21 6.05 -18.44 -11.35
N ILE A 22 5.16 -19.24 -11.88
CA ILE A 22 5.52 -20.50 -12.56
C ILE A 22 6.31 -20.20 -13.84
N LEU A 23 5.95 -19.16 -14.56
CA LEU A 23 6.60 -18.74 -15.80
C LEU A 23 8.06 -18.31 -15.59
N SER A 24 8.40 -17.68 -14.45
CA SER A 24 9.76 -17.24 -14.18
C SER A 24 10.73 -18.38 -13.83
N PHE A 25 10.23 -19.55 -13.40
CA PHE A 25 11.07 -20.69 -13.01
C PHE A 25 11.59 -21.54 -14.18
N VAL A 26 10.99 -21.44 -15.34
CA VAL A 26 11.36 -22.28 -16.49
C VAL A 26 12.56 -21.74 -17.28
N LEU A 27 12.88 -20.46 -17.13
CA LEU A 27 13.85 -19.75 -17.99
C LEU A 27 15.32 -20.12 -17.82
N THR A 28 15.72 -20.69 -16.69
CA THR A 28 17.16 -20.88 -16.39
C THR A 28 17.67 -22.31 -16.61
N GLY A 29 16.79 -23.25 -16.91
CA GLY A 29 17.16 -24.68 -16.92
C GLY A 29 18.00 -25.17 -18.10
N VAL A 30 18.15 -24.41 -19.20
CA VAL A 30 18.74 -24.95 -20.44
C VAL A 30 20.17 -24.45 -20.71
N GLY A 31 20.60 -23.35 -20.10
CA GLY A 31 21.90 -22.73 -20.45
C GLY A 31 23.14 -23.30 -19.78
N ASN A 32 23.03 -23.96 -18.63
CA ASN A 32 24.19 -24.30 -17.79
C ASN A 32 24.49 -25.79 -17.60
N TYR A 33 23.94 -26.67 -18.41
CA TYR A 33 24.16 -28.12 -18.26
C TYR A 33 25.58 -28.61 -18.68
N LEU A 34 26.43 -27.73 -19.19
CA LEU A 34 27.74 -28.14 -19.76
C LEU A 34 28.99 -27.65 -19.04
N ILE A 35 28.88 -26.88 -17.95
CA ILE A 35 30.11 -26.40 -17.26
C ILE A 35 29.96 -26.54 -15.74
N GLY A 36 30.50 -27.59 -15.15
CA GLY A 36 30.85 -27.62 -13.73
C GLY A 36 30.27 -28.78 -12.92
N GLY A 37 30.99 -29.90 -12.90
CA GLY A 37 30.82 -30.94 -11.90
C GLY A 37 31.31 -30.46 -10.55
N GLY A 38 30.37 -30.10 -9.66
CA GLY A 38 30.61 -29.82 -8.26
C GLY A 38 29.26 -29.77 -7.52
N ASN A 39 29.19 -30.20 -6.27
CA ASN A 39 28.00 -30.29 -5.41
C ASN A 39 27.28 -28.95 -5.14
N ASP A 40 27.20 -28.05 -6.10
CA ASP A 40 26.65 -26.68 -5.96
C ASP A 40 25.17 -26.58 -6.37
N TYR A 41 24.40 -27.61 -6.05
CA TYR A 41 22.94 -27.59 -6.21
C TYR A 41 22.26 -27.09 -4.93
N ALA A 42 21.04 -26.53 -5.06
CA ALA A 42 20.21 -26.14 -3.93
C ALA A 42 19.47 -27.35 -3.34
N ALA A 43 18.85 -28.18 -4.19
CA ALA A 43 18.25 -29.44 -3.78
C ALA A 43 18.25 -30.47 -4.93
N LYS A 44 18.13 -31.75 -4.58
CA LYS A 44 17.83 -32.84 -5.52
C LYS A 44 16.52 -33.51 -5.11
N VAL A 45 15.56 -33.57 -6.02
CA VAL A 45 14.22 -34.14 -5.80
C VAL A 45 14.07 -35.37 -6.71
N ASN A 46 14.11 -36.57 -6.14
CA ASN A 46 14.08 -37.84 -6.87
C ASN A 46 15.16 -37.93 -7.99
N GLY A 47 16.32 -37.32 -7.75
CA GLY A 47 17.42 -37.29 -8.72
C GLY A 47 17.42 -36.07 -9.66
N HIS A 48 16.32 -35.33 -9.74
CA HIS A 48 16.26 -34.05 -10.46
C HIS A 48 16.92 -32.95 -9.63
N GLU A 49 17.83 -32.21 -10.25
CA GLU A 49 18.62 -31.19 -9.59
C GLU A 49 17.99 -29.82 -9.73
N ILE A 50 17.80 -29.12 -8.61
CA ILE A 50 17.47 -27.71 -8.53
C ILE A 50 18.79 -26.98 -8.34
N SER A 51 19.18 -26.21 -9.33
CA SER A 51 20.45 -25.50 -9.33
C SER A 51 20.46 -24.30 -8.38
N ARG A 52 21.65 -23.81 -8.05
CA ARG A 52 21.81 -22.55 -7.33
C ARG A 52 21.20 -21.36 -8.09
N ALA A 53 21.36 -21.35 -9.41
CA ALA A 53 20.81 -20.28 -10.25
C ALA A 53 19.28 -20.21 -10.19
N GLU A 54 18.60 -21.37 -10.20
CA GLU A 54 17.14 -21.44 -10.05
C GLU A 54 16.69 -20.95 -8.67
N LEU A 55 17.43 -21.29 -7.60
CA LEU A 55 17.14 -20.79 -6.26
C LEU A 55 17.28 -19.27 -6.18
N GLU A 56 18.37 -18.71 -6.71
CA GLU A 56 18.59 -17.25 -6.71
C GLU A 56 17.50 -16.52 -7.50
N GLN A 57 17.10 -17.06 -8.61
CA GLN A 57 16.02 -16.50 -9.40
C GLN A 57 14.68 -16.57 -8.67
N GLY A 58 14.36 -17.72 -8.07
CA GLY A 58 13.16 -17.89 -7.26
C GLY A 58 13.09 -16.92 -6.08
N TYR A 59 14.21 -16.77 -5.39
CA TYR A 59 14.38 -15.83 -4.30
C TYR A 59 14.18 -14.36 -4.75
N ASN A 60 14.82 -13.97 -5.87
CA ASN A 60 14.65 -12.61 -6.41
C ASN A 60 13.21 -12.33 -6.85
N ASN A 61 12.54 -13.30 -7.42
CA ASN A 61 11.13 -13.17 -7.80
C ASN A 61 10.22 -12.99 -6.57
N GLU A 62 10.45 -13.77 -5.50
CA GLU A 62 9.72 -13.64 -4.25
C GLU A 62 9.99 -12.28 -3.58
N ARG A 63 11.24 -11.85 -3.57
CA ARG A 63 11.64 -10.53 -3.07
C ARG A 63 10.93 -9.40 -3.80
N ASN A 64 10.90 -9.43 -5.12
CA ASN A 64 10.22 -8.43 -5.93
C ASN A 64 8.71 -8.42 -5.67
N ARG A 65 8.11 -9.61 -5.52
CA ARG A 65 6.70 -9.75 -5.17
C ARG A 65 6.39 -9.13 -3.80
N GLN A 66 7.20 -9.43 -2.79
CA GLN A 66 7.04 -8.88 -1.44
C GLN A 66 7.23 -7.35 -1.44
N GLN A 67 8.20 -6.85 -2.20
CA GLN A 67 8.41 -5.41 -2.35
C GLN A 67 7.20 -4.71 -2.99
N GLN A 68 6.56 -5.31 -3.99
CA GLN A 68 5.35 -4.77 -4.60
C GLN A 68 4.14 -4.79 -3.66
N MET A 69 4.02 -5.83 -2.82
CA MET A 69 2.91 -5.96 -1.87
C MET A 69 3.03 -5.06 -0.65
N LEU A 70 4.23 -4.89 -0.11
CA LEU A 70 4.49 -4.21 1.16
C LEU A 70 4.99 -2.77 0.99
N GLY A 71 5.42 -2.38 -0.23
CA GLY A 71 5.94 -1.03 -0.47
C GLY A 71 7.10 -0.67 0.46
N ASP A 72 7.01 0.49 1.10
CA ASP A 72 8.06 1.01 1.99
C ASP A 72 8.31 0.14 3.23
N GLN A 73 7.31 -0.61 3.70
CA GLN A 73 7.47 -1.52 4.84
C GLN A 73 8.45 -2.66 4.54
N PHE A 74 8.57 -3.04 3.26
CA PHE A 74 9.53 -4.06 2.85
C PHE A 74 10.98 -3.67 3.18
N SER A 75 11.33 -2.39 3.06
CA SER A 75 12.69 -1.91 3.34
C SER A 75 13.12 -2.17 4.79
N GLN A 76 12.18 -2.07 5.75
CA GLN A 76 12.43 -2.39 7.16
C GLN A 76 12.59 -3.90 7.38
N LEU A 77 11.74 -4.71 6.74
CA LEU A 77 11.81 -6.18 6.82
C LEU A 77 13.07 -6.73 6.14
N ALA A 78 13.49 -6.15 5.02
CA ALA A 78 14.67 -6.54 4.26
C ALA A 78 15.99 -6.29 5.01
N SER A 79 16.00 -5.44 6.03
CA SER A 79 17.15 -5.27 6.93
C SER A 79 17.31 -6.42 7.95
N ASN A 80 16.30 -7.28 8.10
CA ASN A 80 16.33 -8.43 9.01
C ASN A 80 16.82 -9.68 8.27
N GLU A 81 18.01 -10.15 8.60
CA GLU A 81 18.62 -11.35 7.99
C GLU A 81 17.74 -12.60 8.15
N GLY A 82 17.08 -12.77 9.29
CA GLY A 82 16.18 -13.91 9.54
C GLY A 82 14.98 -13.91 8.58
N TYR A 83 14.40 -12.74 8.29
CA TYR A 83 13.33 -12.62 7.32
C TYR A 83 13.79 -12.96 5.89
N MET A 84 14.97 -12.50 5.51
CA MET A 84 15.55 -12.80 4.19
C MET A 84 15.88 -14.29 4.03
N GLN A 85 16.41 -14.93 5.09
CA GLN A 85 16.62 -16.38 5.11
C GLN A 85 15.33 -17.17 5.00
N GLN A 86 14.28 -16.77 5.73
CA GLN A 86 12.97 -17.41 5.64
C GLN A 86 12.39 -17.31 4.22
N MET A 87 12.52 -16.15 3.58
CA MET A 87 12.08 -15.94 2.19
C MET A 87 12.84 -16.85 1.22
N ARG A 88 14.18 -17.02 1.43
CA ARG A 88 15.00 -17.93 0.62
C ARG A 88 14.58 -19.39 0.80
N GLN A 89 14.30 -19.81 2.03
CA GLN A 89 13.79 -21.15 2.32
C GLN A 89 12.42 -21.38 1.68
N GLN A 90 11.55 -20.37 1.71
CA GLN A 90 10.25 -20.43 1.06
C GLN A 90 10.38 -20.57 -0.47
N ALA A 91 11.30 -19.82 -1.09
CA ALA A 91 11.59 -19.97 -2.52
C ALA A 91 12.10 -21.37 -2.87
N LEU A 92 13.01 -21.93 -2.06
CA LEU A 92 13.47 -23.30 -2.25
C LEU A 92 12.34 -24.33 -2.08
N SER A 93 11.49 -24.14 -1.09
CA SER A 93 10.33 -25.01 -0.86
C SER A 93 9.37 -25.00 -2.07
N GLN A 94 9.11 -23.84 -2.66
CA GLN A 94 8.29 -23.72 -3.86
C GLN A 94 8.91 -24.43 -5.08
N LEU A 95 10.22 -24.33 -5.24
CA LEU A 95 10.94 -25.04 -6.32
C LEU A 95 10.88 -26.55 -6.15
N ILE A 96 10.99 -27.05 -4.92
CA ILE A 96 10.83 -28.48 -4.62
C ILE A 96 9.40 -28.93 -4.95
N ASP A 97 8.38 -28.17 -4.55
CA ASP A 97 6.98 -28.49 -4.87
C ASP A 97 6.76 -28.51 -6.38
N GLN A 98 7.31 -27.52 -7.10
CA GLN A 98 7.21 -27.50 -8.56
C GLN A 98 7.85 -28.73 -9.19
N ALA A 99 9.04 -29.11 -8.74
CA ALA A 99 9.72 -30.30 -9.25
C ALA A 99 8.94 -31.60 -8.97
N LEU A 100 8.29 -31.70 -7.81
CA LEU A 100 7.43 -32.84 -7.45
C LEU A 100 6.18 -32.88 -8.32
N LEU A 101 5.54 -31.76 -8.53
CA LEU A 101 4.34 -31.66 -9.39
C LEU A 101 4.67 -31.98 -10.84
N ASP A 102 5.78 -31.47 -11.37
CA ASP A 102 6.21 -31.74 -12.74
C ASP A 102 6.47 -33.25 -12.95
N GLN A 103 7.09 -33.93 -11.97
CA GLN A 103 7.30 -35.37 -11.99
C GLN A 103 5.98 -36.12 -11.92
N TYR A 104 5.10 -35.78 -11.01
CA TYR A 104 3.78 -36.39 -10.83
C TYR A 104 2.88 -36.26 -12.07
N ILE A 105 2.86 -35.04 -12.67
CA ILE A 105 2.15 -34.77 -13.93
C ILE A 105 2.66 -35.68 -15.06
N LYS A 106 3.99 -35.85 -15.12
CA LYS A 106 4.62 -36.73 -16.12
C LYS A 106 4.26 -38.21 -15.89
N ASP A 107 4.28 -38.63 -14.63
CA ASP A 107 3.92 -40.03 -14.27
C ASP A 107 2.44 -40.32 -14.56
N LEU A 108 1.57 -39.36 -14.37
CA LEU A 108 0.16 -39.42 -14.75
C LEU A 108 -0.10 -39.32 -16.26
N HIS A 109 0.93 -39.06 -17.08
CA HIS A 109 0.83 -38.84 -18.52
C HIS A 109 -0.13 -37.71 -18.90
N ILE A 110 -0.22 -36.67 -18.07
CA ILE A 110 -1.02 -35.49 -18.39
C ILE A 110 -0.31 -34.72 -19.50
N GLY A 111 -0.86 -34.78 -20.72
CA GLY A 111 -0.32 -34.12 -21.90
C GLY A 111 -1.15 -32.92 -22.31
N ILE A 112 -0.48 -31.85 -22.67
CA ILE A 112 -1.08 -30.65 -23.27
C ILE A 112 -0.63 -30.56 -24.72
N SER A 113 -1.58 -30.56 -25.66
CA SER A 113 -1.29 -30.48 -27.08
C SER A 113 -0.84 -29.08 -27.51
N ASP A 114 -0.11 -28.99 -28.61
CA ASP A 114 0.33 -27.69 -29.17
C ASP A 114 -0.85 -26.79 -29.52
N GLU A 115 -1.98 -27.39 -29.94
CA GLU A 115 -3.18 -26.59 -30.24
C GLU A 115 -3.79 -26.00 -28.96
N GLN A 116 -3.77 -26.70 -27.83
CA GLN A 116 -4.22 -26.17 -26.53
C GLN A 116 -3.33 -25.00 -26.09
N VAL A 117 -2.00 -25.12 -26.25
CA VAL A 117 -1.05 -24.05 -25.95
C VAL A 117 -1.33 -22.83 -26.83
N LYS A 118 -1.48 -23.05 -28.14
CA LYS A 118 -1.78 -21.99 -29.11
C LYS A 118 -3.10 -21.28 -28.79
N GLN A 119 -4.15 -22.01 -28.48
CA GLN A 119 -5.44 -21.45 -28.06
C GLN A 119 -5.31 -20.63 -26.77
N ALA A 120 -4.54 -21.11 -25.80
CA ALA A 120 -4.30 -20.38 -24.57
C ALA A 120 -3.56 -19.07 -24.82
N ILE A 121 -2.56 -19.04 -25.71
CA ILE A 121 -1.86 -17.82 -26.15
C ILE A 121 -2.84 -16.85 -26.84
N PHE A 122 -3.62 -17.34 -27.76
CA PHE A 122 -4.55 -16.50 -28.56
C PHE A 122 -5.66 -15.89 -27.70
N ASN A 123 -6.11 -16.60 -26.65
CA ASN A 123 -7.15 -16.13 -25.75
C ASN A 123 -6.66 -15.15 -24.68
N GLN A 124 -5.35 -14.97 -24.53
CA GLN A 124 -4.81 -13.99 -23.58
C GLN A 124 -5.05 -12.55 -24.07
N LYS A 125 -5.84 -11.80 -23.34
CA LYS A 125 -6.18 -10.39 -23.64
C LYS A 125 -4.93 -9.49 -23.76
N ALA A 126 -3.87 -9.81 -23.01
CA ALA A 126 -2.60 -9.09 -23.05
C ALA A 126 -1.95 -9.13 -24.44
N PHE A 127 -2.20 -10.17 -25.24
CA PHE A 127 -1.65 -10.36 -26.58
C PHE A 127 -2.62 -9.95 -27.68
N GLN A 128 -3.74 -9.29 -27.33
CA GLN A 128 -4.75 -8.91 -28.29
C GLN A 128 -4.76 -7.40 -28.54
N THR A 129 -5.10 -7.02 -29.77
CA THR A 129 -5.45 -5.67 -30.19
C THR A 129 -6.84 -5.73 -30.82
N ASN A 130 -7.80 -4.95 -30.31
CA ASN A 130 -9.20 -4.96 -30.74
C ASN A 130 -9.86 -6.36 -30.71
N GLY A 131 -9.54 -7.16 -29.68
CA GLY A 131 -10.10 -8.51 -29.47
C GLY A 131 -9.53 -9.60 -30.39
N LYS A 132 -8.49 -9.30 -31.18
CA LYS A 132 -7.78 -10.26 -32.05
C LYS A 132 -6.34 -10.40 -31.63
N PHE A 133 -5.78 -11.60 -31.74
CA PHE A 133 -4.38 -11.85 -31.47
C PHE A 133 -3.47 -10.97 -32.33
N ASP A 134 -2.49 -10.35 -31.68
CA ASP A 134 -1.50 -9.46 -32.29
C ASP A 134 -0.10 -10.04 -32.07
N ASN A 135 0.48 -10.58 -33.12
CA ASN A 135 1.79 -11.24 -33.06
C ASN A 135 2.93 -10.27 -32.69
N ALA A 136 2.86 -9.00 -33.12
CA ALA A 136 3.89 -8.02 -32.75
C ALA A 136 3.84 -7.70 -31.28
N LYS A 137 2.64 -7.52 -30.72
CA LYS A 137 2.41 -7.31 -29.30
C LYS A 137 2.83 -8.53 -28.47
N TYR A 138 2.47 -9.74 -28.91
CA TYR A 138 2.91 -10.99 -28.30
C TYR A 138 4.43 -11.07 -28.23
N SER A 139 5.12 -10.96 -29.37
CA SER A 139 6.58 -11.05 -29.44
C SER A 139 7.27 -9.97 -28.60
N GLY A 140 6.77 -8.72 -28.64
CA GLY A 140 7.31 -7.64 -27.83
C GLY A 140 7.19 -7.90 -26.34
N LEU A 141 6.03 -8.36 -25.89
CA LEU A 141 5.78 -8.64 -24.46
C LEU A 141 6.61 -9.82 -23.96
N ILE A 142 6.64 -10.96 -24.66
CA ILE A 142 7.42 -12.12 -24.20
C ILE A 142 8.92 -11.82 -24.20
N THR A 143 9.43 -11.06 -25.20
CA THR A 143 10.83 -10.63 -25.25
C THR A 143 11.16 -9.68 -24.08
N SER A 144 10.27 -8.75 -23.74
CA SER A 144 10.47 -7.87 -22.58
C SER A 144 10.51 -8.64 -21.25
N MET A 145 9.85 -9.80 -21.19
CA MET A 145 9.90 -10.74 -20.06
C MET A 145 11.09 -11.72 -20.15
N GLY A 146 11.93 -11.63 -21.17
CA GLY A 146 13.11 -12.47 -21.34
C GLY A 146 12.86 -13.83 -21.98
N PHE A 147 11.69 -14.05 -22.62
CA PHE A 147 11.35 -15.33 -23.25
C PHE A 147 11.55 -15.34 -24.76
N THR A 148 11.96 -16.48 -25.30
CA THR A 148 11.68 -16.84 -26.68
C THR A 148 10.26 -17.41 -26.78
N ALA A 149 9.71 -17.46 -28.01
CA ALA A 149 8.38 -18.03 -28.25
C ALA A 149 8.27 -19.50 -27.79
N ASP A 150 9.31 -20.31 -28.06
CA ASP A 150 9.35 -21.71 -27.65
C ASP A 150 9.42 -21.89 -26.13
N GLN A 151 10.24 -21.07 -25.46
CA GLN A 151 10.34 -21.07 -24.00
C GLN A 151 9.00 -20.68 -23.35
N TYR A 152 8.34 -19.66 -23.89
CA TYR A 152 7.03 -19.23 -23.41
C TYR A 152 5.96 -20.33 -23.61
N ALA A 153 5.95 -20.95 -24.78
CA ALA A 153 5.02 -22.05 -25.08
C ALA A 153 5.23 -23.26 -24.14
N GLU A 154 6.49 -23.62 -23.84
CA GLU A 154 6.81 -24.71 -22.93
C GLU A 154 6.42 -24.39 -21.47
N ALA A 155 6.67 -23.18 -21.03
CA ALA A 155 6.25 -22.71 -19.72
C ALA A 155 4.71 -22.75 -19.58
N LEU A 156 4.01 -22.26 -20.61
CA LEU A 156 2.55 -22.30 -20.63
C LEU A 156 2.01 -23.72 -20.68
N ARG A 157 2.69 -24.66 -21.37
CA ARG A 157 2.34 -26.08 -21.39
C ARG A 157 2.36 -26.69 -20.00
N LYS A 158 3.43 -26.44 -19.22
CA LYS A 158 3.55 -26.89 -17.83
C LYS A 158 2.47 -26.29 -16.95
N GLN A 159 2.22 -24.99 -17.10
CA GLN A 159 1.15 -24.31 -16.37
C GLN A 159 -0.22 -24.93 -16.65
N LEU A 160 -0.54 -25.19 -17.92
CA LEU A 160 -1.80 -25.82 -18.31
C LEU A 160 -1.93 -27.25 -17.77
N ALA A 161 -0.84 -28.02 -17.74
CA ALA A 161 -0.82 -29.36 -17.18
C ALA A 161 -1.08 -29.33 -15.66
N THR A 162 -0.44 -28.43 -14.93
CA THR A 162 -0.69 -28.20 -13.49
C THR A 162 -2.15 -27.79 -13.25
N GLN A 163 -2.67 -26.86 -14.06
CA GLN A 163 -4.06 -26.44 -13.95
C GLN A 163 -5.04 -27.61 -14.23
N GLN A 164 -4.70 -28.47 -15.18
CA GLN A 164 -5.50 -29.66 -15.47
C GLN A 164 -5.51 -30.65 -14.28
N LEU A 165 -4.36 -30.84 -13.62
CA LEU A 165 -4.26 -31.64 -12.39
C LEU A 165 -5.12 -31.02 -11.26
N ILE A 166 -4.99 -29.73 -11.03
CA ILE A 166 -5.79 -29.03 -10.00
C ILE A 166 -7.28 -29.15 -10.31
N ASN A 167 -7.67 -28.95 -11.57
CA ASN A 167 -9.06 -29.08 -11.98
C ASN A 167 -9.57 -30.54 -11.85
N ALA A 168 -8.72 -31.54 -12.12
CA ALA A 168 -9.07 -32.94 -11.93
C ALA A 168 -9.36 -33.21 -10.43
N ILE A 169 -8.52 -32.73 -9.52
CA ILE A 169 -8.73 -32.85 -8.07
C ILE A 169 -10.01 -32.10 -7.65
N ALA A 170 -10.18 -30.87 -8.09
CA ALA A 170 -11.32 -30.03 -7.73
C ALA A 170 -12.65 -30.63 -8.22
N ASN A 171 -12.67 -31.25 -9.41
CA ASN A 171 -13.87 -31.83 -9.99
C ASN A 171 -14.24 -33.22 -9.38
N THR A 172 -13.36 -33.79 -8.55
CA THR A 172 -13.70 -35.02 -7.80
C THR A 172 -14.48 -34.74 -6.52
N ASP A 173 -14.44 -33.49 -6.04
CA ASP A 173 -15.19 -33.10 -4.87
C ASP A 173 -16.61 -32.64 -5.24
N PHE A 174 -17.57 -33.13 -4.51
CA PHE A 174 -18.98 -32.75 -4.64
C PHE A 174 -19.69 -32.90 -3.31
N MET A 175 -20.59 -32.01 -3.01
CA MET A 175 -21.45 -32.11 -1.84
C MET A 175 -22.72 -32.86 -2.14
N LEU A 176 -23.05 -33.84 -1.29
CA LEU A 176 -24.35 -34.52 -1.35
C LEU A 176 -25.47 -33.56 -0.93
N LYS A 177 -26.67 -33.72 -1.49
CA LYS A 177 -27.84 -32.91 -1.12
C LYS A 177 -28.12 -32.94 0.39
N GLY A 178 -27.90 -34.05 1.06
CA GLY A 178 -28.07 -34.16 2.51
C GLY A 178 -27.01 -33.42 3.31
N GLU A 179 -25.77 -33.33 2.80
CA GLU A 179 -24.69 -32.54 3.41
C GLU A 179 -24.95 -31.04 3.22
N THR A 180 -25.31 -30.63 2.00
CA THR A 180 -25.74 -29.28 1.72
C THR A 180 -26.89 -28.84 2.62
N GLY A 181 -27.92 -29.68 2.77
CA GLY A 181 -29.06 -29.41 3.65
C GLY A 181 -28.63 -29.20 5.10
N LYS A 182 -27.79 -30.09 5.65
CA LYS A 182 -27.27 -29.93 7.02
C LYS A 182 -26.41 -28.69 7.20
N LEU A 183 -25.61 -28.32 6.20
CA LEU A 183 -24.80 -27.14 6.24
C LEU A 183 -25.67 -25.87 6.19
N VAL A 184 -26.69 -25.85 5.32
CA VAL A 184 -27.69 -24.79 5.25
C VAL A 184 -28.41 -24.65 6.58
N ASP A 185 -28.90 -25.75 7.15
CA ASP A 185 -29.57 -25.77 8.46
C ASP A 185 -28.68 -25.22 9.56
N LEU A 186 -27.37 -25.53 9.53
CA LEU A 186 -26.42 -25.05 10.53
C LEU A 186 -26.12 -23.55 10.38
N VAL A 187 -25.92 -23.09 9.15
CA VAL A 187 -25.53 -21.68 8.88
C VAL A 187 -26.72 -20.75 8.97
N SER A 188 -27.88 -21.16 8.47
CA SER A 188 -29.11 -20.36 8.48
C SER A 188 -29.94 -20.51 9.76
N GLN A 189 -29.51 -21.38 10.67
CA GLN A 189 -30.22 -21.70 11.91
C GLN A 189 -30.64 -20.43 12.65
N GLN A 190 -31.89 -20.42 13.08
CA GLN A 190 -32.45 -19.37 13.94
C GLN A 190 -32.71 -19.93 15.34
N ARG A 191 -32.40 -19.12 16.34
CA ARG A 191 -32.63 -19.41 17.75
C ARG A 191 -33.56 -18.39 18.36
N GLU A 192 -34.67 -18.88 18.90
CA GLU A 192 -35.69 -18.09 19.58
C GLU A 192 -35.39 -18.12 21.07
N ILE A 193 -35.11 -16.95 21.63
CA ILE A 193 -34.66 -16.80 23.03
C ILE A 193 -35.50 -15.79 23.78
N ARG A 194 -35.58 -16.00 25.09
CA ARG A 194 -36.01 -15.02 26.10
C ARG A 194 -34.88 -14.77 27.08
N GLN A 195 -34.86 -13.59 27.64
CA GLN A 195 -33.76 -13.12 28.51
C GLN A 195 -34.31 -12.61 29.83
N ALA A 196 -33.59 -12.93 30.94
CA ALA A 196 -33.81 -12.28 32.24
C ALA A 196 -32.51 -11.62 32.68
N VAL A 197 -32.54 -10.31 32.86
CA VAL A 197 -31.37 -9.47 33.13
C VAL A 197 -31.19 -9.25 34.61
N ILE A 198 -30.00 -9.53 35.13
CA ILE A 198 -29.55 -9.12 36.46
C ILE A 198 -28.76 -7.82 36.30
N ASP A 199 -29.35 -6.71 36.68
CA ASP A 199 -28.78 -5.37 36.56
C ASP A 199 -27.60 -5.19 37.53
N VAL A 200 -26.40 -5.20 37.00
CA VAL A 200 -25.15 -5.05 37.76
C VAL A 200 -25.06 -3.65 38.35
N ASN A 201 -25.52 -2.60 37.65
CA ASN A 201 -25.47 -1.24 38.17
C ASN A 201 -26.42 -1.06 39.37
N ALA A 202 -27.62 -1.65 39.31
CA ALA A 202 -28.55 -1.64 40.43
C ALA A 202 -28.01 -2.41 41.65
N LEU A 203 -27.21 -3.45 41.42
CA LEU A 203 -26.48 -4.16 42.49
C LEU A 203 -25.31 -3.33 43.03
N ALA A 204 -24.53 -2.69 42.13
CA ALA A 204 -23.40 -1.85 42.53
C ALA A 204 -23.81 -0.67 43.40
N ALA A 205 -24.98 -0.08 43.13
CA ALA A 205 -25.53 0.98 43.97
C ALA A 205 -25.77 0.55 45.45
N LYS A 206 -25.92 -0.76 45.72
CA LYS A 206 -26.12 -1.33 47.06
C LYS A 206 -24.83 -1.81 47.70
N GLN A 207 -23.72 -1.85 46.95
CA GLN A 207 -22.41 -2.26 47.45
C GLN A 207 -21.72 -1.13 48.22
N THR A 208 -20.85 -1.52 49.12
CA THR A 208 -19.93 -0.61 49.83
C THR A 208 -18.49 -1.05 49.61
N ALA A 209 -17.58 -0.10 49.63
CA ALA A 209 -16.15 -0.36 49.65
C ALA A 209 -15.57 0.28 50.92
N SER A 210 -14.82 -0.48 51.71
CA SER A 210 -14.14 0.04 52.89
C SER A 210 -12.86 0.79 52.50
N ASP A 211 -12.38 1.64 53.42
CA ASP A 211 -11.11 2.36 53.19
C ASP A 211 -9.91 1.39 53.07
N GLU A 212 -9.97 0.24 53.75
CA GLU A 212 -8.95 -0.81 53.66
C GLU A 212 -8.95 -1.44 52.25
N GLU A 213 -10.11 -1.77 51.72
CA GLU A 213 -10.24 -2.31 50.37
C GLU A 213 -9.75 -1.32 49.30
N VAL A 214 -10.11 -0.05 49.47
CA VAL A 214 -9.66 1.04 48.60
C VAL A 214 -8.14 1.20 48.64
N SER A 215 -7.56 1.19 49.84
CA SER A 215 -6.10 1.30 50.00
C SER A 215 -5.36 0.10 49.40
N GLN A 216 -5.88 -1.11 49.65
CA GLN A 216 -5.30 -2.33 49.08
C GLN A 216 -5.37 -2.35 47.57
N TYR A 217 -6.51 -1.99 46.97
CA TYR A 217 -6.68 -1.90 45.53
C TYR A 217 -5.71 -0.89 44.92
N TYR A 218 -5.60 0.29 45.53
CA TYR A 218 -4.66 1.32 45.08
C TYR A 218 -3.21 0.83 45.09
N GLN A 219 -2.79 0.15 46.17
CA GLN A 219 -1.42 -0.37 46.26
C GLN A 219 -1.13 -1.45 45.21
N GLN A 220 -2.11 -2.30 44.91
CA GLN A 220 -1.95 -3.38 43.91
C GLN A 220 -2.00 -2.88 42.45
N HIS A 221 -2.63 -1.72 42.20
CA HIS A 221 -2.91 -1.22 40.87
C HIS A 221 -2.30 0.16 40.60
N GLN A 222 -1.19 0.51 41.26
CA GLN A 222 -0.54 1.83 41.11
C GLN A 222 -0.25 2.19 39.66
N ASN A 223 0.14 1.22 38.84
CA ASN A 223 0.41 1.42 37.41
C ASN A 223 -0.83 1.87 36.60
N SER A 224 -2.04 1.60 37.11
CA SER A 224 -3.30 2.04 36.51
C SER A 224 -3.66 3.50 36.84
N PHE A 225 -2.94 4.08 37.78
CA PHE A 225 -3.19 5.43 38.31
C PHE A 225 -2.05 6.40 38.02
N MET A 226 -1.25 6.11 36.98
CA MET A 226 -0.18 7.01 36.60
C MET A 226 -0.74 8.32 36.04
N ALA A 227 -0.21 9.44 36.49
CA ALA A 227 -0.36 10.71 35.82
C ALA A 227 0.71 10.78 34.73
N PRO A 228 0.37 11.09 33.49
CA PRO A 228 1.36 11.20 32.45
C PRO A 228 2.35 12.33 32.76
N GLU A 229 3.54 12.19 32.25
CA GLU A 229 4.56 13.25 32.23
C GLU A 229 4.01 14.51 31.59
N GLN A 230 4.25 15.66 32.20
CA GLN A 230 3.74 16.95 31.75
C GLN A 230 4.87 17.96 31.64
N PHE A 231 4.76 18.79 30.60
CA PHE A 231 5.71 19.85 30.33
C PHE A 231 5.00 21.18 30.22
N ARG A 232 5.69 22.24 30.61
CA ARG A 232 5.38 23.60 30.20
C ARG A 232 6.52 24.08 29.31
N VAL A 233 6.22 24.61 28.14
CA VAL A 233 7.21 24.93 27.10
C VAL A 233 7.12 26.39 26.74
N SER A 234 8.24 27.09 26.85
CA SER A 234 8.42 28.39 26.24
C SER A 234 8.97 28.20 24.83
N TYR A 235 8.47 28.97 23.87
CA TYR A 235 8.91 28.84 22.48
C TYR A 235 8.87 30.14 21.69
N ILE A 236 9.69 30.19 20.65
CA ILE A 236 9.66 31.21 19.60
C ILE A 236 9.26 30.50 18.31
N LYS A 237 8.16 30.93 17.69
CA LYS A 237 7.72 30.49 16.37
C LYS A 237 8.22 31.45 15.31
N MET A 238 8.92 30.95 14.33
CA MET A 238 9.34 31.66 13.13
C MET A 238 8.48 31.18 11.96
N ASP A 239 7.96 32.10 11.17
CA ASP A 239 7.07 31.83 10.06
C ASP A 239 7.42 32.77 8.89
N ALA A 240 7.82 32.20 7.74
CA ALA A 240 8.19 32.96 6.56
C ALA A 240 7.02 33.83 6.04
N ALA A 241 5.79 33.38 6.21
CA ALA A 241 4.61 34.16 5.81
C ALA A 241 4.51 35.50 6.55
N SER A 242 4.99 35.55 7.81
CA SER A 242 5.03 36.78 8.60
C SER A 242 6.10 37.77 8.16
N LEU A 243 7.05 37.34 7.34
CA LEU A 243 8.19 38.11 6.85
C LEU A 243 8.02 38.61 5.42
N GLN A 244 6.84 38.41 4.84
CA GLN A 244 6.56 38.87 3.49
C GLN A 244 6.52 40.40 3.41
N GLU A 245 7.48 40.96 2.69
CA GLU A 245 7.50 42.37 2.30
C GLU A 245 7.08 42.50 0.83
N ASN A 246 6.49 43.62 0.46
CA ASN A 246 6.18 43.90 -0.94
C ASN A 246 7.47 43.98 -1.76
N ALA A 247 7.48 43.34 -2.91
CA ALA A 247 8.58 43.45 -3.84
C ALA A 247 8.68 44.92 -4.37
N SER A 248 9.87 45.50 -4.41
CA SER A 248 10.06 46.77 -5.07
C SER A 248 10.09 46.61 -6.59
N GLU A 249 9.73 47.66 -7.32
CA GLU A 249 9.81 47.67 -8.80
C GLU A 249 11.22 47.32 -9.31
N ALA A 250 12.26 47.76 -8.60
CA ALA A 250 13.63 47.44 -8.93
C ALA A 250 13.96 45.95 -8.79
N ASP A 251 13.42 45.29 -7.74
CA ASP A 251 13.59 43.85 -7.54
C ASP A 251 12.84 43.06 -8.63
N ILE A 252 11.61 43.46 -8.94
CA ILE A 252 10.78 42.84 -9.99
C ILE A 252 11.47 42.93 -11.34
N GLN A 253 12.00 44.14 -11.69
CA GLN A 253 12.73 44.37 -12.92
C GLN A 253 14.00 43.52 -12.97
N SER A 254 14.78 43.50 -11.89
CA SER A 254 16.02 42.71 -11.79
C SER A 254 15.74 41.20 -11.95
N TRP A 255 14.72 40.72 -11.29
CA TRP A 255 14.32 39.32 -11.40
C TRP A 255 13.87 38.94 -12.81
N TYR A 256 13.04 39.77 -13.46
CA TYR A 256 12.63 39.60 -14.83
C TYR A 256 13.83 39.56 -15.78
N ASP A 257 14.78 40.47 -15.63
CA ASP A 257 15.96 40.53 -16.51
C ASP A 257 16.86 39.30 -16.37
N GLN A 258 16.95 38.73 -15.17
CA GLN A 258 17.70 37.49 -14.91
C GLN A 258 16.97 36.24 -15.45
N HIS A 259 15.63 36.27 -15.50
CA HIS A 259 14.79 35.12 -15.89
C HIS A 259 14.04 35.34 -17.21
N LYS A 260 14.53 36.27 -18.03
CA LYS A 260 13.88 36.66 -19.29
C LYS A 260 13.67 35.50 -20.25
N ALA A 261 14.56 34.51 -20.23
CA ALA A 261 14.46 33.30 -21.04
C ALA A 261 13.20 32.48 -20.71
N ASP A 262 12.73 32.49 -19.45
CA ASP A 262 11.55 31.74 -19.02
C ASP A 262 10.25 32.34 -19.57
N TYR A 263 10.32 33.58 -20.02
CA TYR A 263 9.22 34.35 -20.59
C TYR A 263 9.37 34.55 -22.10
N SER A 264 10.35 33.90 -22.71
CA SER A 264 10.57 33.96 -24.16
C SER A 264 10.09 32.69 -24.87
N GLN A 265 9.46 32.89 -26.01
CA GLN A 265 9.25 31.83 -26.98
C GLN A 265 10.39 31.92 -28.01
N PRO A 266 11.24 30.90 -28.13
CA PRO A 266 12.37 30.95 -29.02
C PRO A 266 11.92 31.12 -30.47
N GLN A 267 12.78 31.71 -31.29
CA GLN A 267 12.57 31.76 -32.72
C GLN A 267 12.28 30.35 -33.25
N ARG A 268 11.30 30.24 -34.16
CA ARG A 268 11.01 29.00 -34.86
C ARG A 268 11.10 29.23 -36.36
N ASN A 269 11.70 28.26 -37.02
CA ASN A 269 11.81 28.28 -38.50
C ASN A 269 11.00 27.11 -39.06
N ARG A 270 10.31 27.39 -40.16
CA ARG A 270 9.60 26.34 -40.92
C ARG A 270 10.40 26.00 -42.13
N TYR A 271 10.72 24.73 -42.27
CA TYR A 271 11.51 24.22 -43.39
C TYR A 271 10.71 23.25 -44.25
N SER A 272 11.02 23.26 -45.53
CA SER A 272 10.66 22.17 -46.46
C SER A 272 11.93 21.52 -46.99
N VAL A 273 11.88 20.18 -47.15
CA VAL A 273 13.03 19.37 -47.52
C VAL A 273 12.68 18.41 -48.66
N ILE A 274 13.57 18.29 -49.63
CA ILE A 274 13.56 17.24 -50.66
C ILE A 274 14.83 16.41 -50.46
N GLN A 275 14.66 15.13 -50.24
CA GLN A 275 15.76 14.18 -50.04
C GLN A 275 15.96 13.36 -51.30
N THR A 276 17.22 13.27 -51.77
CA THR A 276 17.59 12.51 -52.96
C THR A 276 18.72 11.53 -52.64
N LYS A 277 18.90 10.50 -53.48
CA LYS A 277 19.97 9.51 -53.30
C LYS A 277 21.35 10.03 -53.67
N THR A 278 21.42 10.84 -54.72
CA THR A 278 22.69 11.31 -55.29
C THR A 278 22.75 12.84 -55.29
N GLU A 279 23.97 13.38 -55.29
CA GLU A 279 24.22 14.81 -55.43
C GLU A 279 23.73 15.36 -56.76
N ALA A 280 23.87 14.57 -57.83
CA ALA A 280 23.39 14.95 -59.18
C ALA A 280 21.86 15.15 -59.20
N ASP A 281 21.09 14.27 -58.51
CA ASP A 281 19.65 14.41 -58.39
C ASP A 281 19.27 15.64 -57.54
N ALA A 282 20.00 15.91 -56.44
CA ALA A 282 19.78 17.09 -55.63
C ALA A 282 20.05 18.39 -56.45
N ASN A 283 21.14 18.44 -57.18
CA ASN A 283 21.45 19.57 -58.04
C ASN A 283 20.41 19.75 -59.15
N ALA A 284 19.89 18.69 -59.72
CA ALA A 284 18.80 18.76 -60.72
C ALA A 284 17.52 19.35 -60.11
N VAL A 285 17.21 19.00 -58.83
CA VAL A 285 16.09 19.58 -58.06
C VAL A 285 16.33 21.07 -57.82
N VAL A 286 17.55 21.46 -57.42
CA VAL A 286 17.91 22.88 -57.22
C VAL A 286 17.72 23.69 -58.52
N GLU A 287 18.15 23.16 -59.64
CA GLU A 287 17.99 23.84 -60.93
C GLU A 287 16.53 23.92 -61.42
N ALA A 288 15.72 22.91 -61.14
CA ALA A 288 14.27 22.95 -61.38
C ALA A 288 13.57 24.02 -60.50
N LEU A 289 13.93 24.10 -59.23
CA LEU A 289 13.43 25.13 -58.31
C LEU A 289 13.84 26.56 -58.72
N LYS A 290 15.08 26.75 -59.23
CA LYS A 290 15.54 28.04 -59.79
C LYS A 290 14.78 28.46 -61.02
N LYS A 291 14.30 27.49 -61.83
CA LYS A 291 13.45 27.73 -62.97
C LYS A 291 11.99 28.01 -62.67
N GLY A 292 11.61 27.96 -61.33
CA GLY A 292 10.29 28.29 -60.89
C GLY A 292 9.35 27.10 -60.71
N GLU A 293 9.86 25.84 -60.75
CA GLU A 293 9.03 24.68 -60.48
C GLU A 293 8.58 24.67 -59.00
N ASP A 294 7.39 24.13 -58.77
CA ASP A 294 6.81 24.09 -57.44
C ASP A 294 7.55 23.10 -56.52
N PHE A 295 7.96 23.59 -55.33
CA PHE A 295 8.72 22.80 -54.39
C PHE A 295 7.92 21.57 -53.90
N ALA A 296 6.63 21.74 -53.62
CA ALA A 296 5.80 20.66 -53.10
C ALA A 296 5.56 19.57 -54.17
N ALA A 297 5.43 19.95 -55.42
CA ALA A 297 5.33 19.01 -56.55
C ALA A 297 6.63 18.21 -56.73
N LEU A 298 7.78 18.89 -56.67
CA LEU A 298 9.10 18.24 -56.74
C LEU A 298 9.34 17.33 -55.51
N ALA A 299 8.96 17.76 -54.32
CA ALA A 299 9.05 16.93 -53.11
C ALA A 299 8.27 15.63 -53.25
N LYS A 300 7.02 15.70 -53.73
CA LYS A 300 6.17 14.52 -53.95
C LYS A 300 6.71 13.57 -55.00
N SER A 301 7.39 14.10 -56.05
CA SER A 301 7.83 13.30 -57.20
C SER A 301 9.28 12.83 -57.10
N LYS A 302 10.15 13.53 -56.37
CA LYS A 302 11.61 13.32 -56.38
C LYS A 302 12.17 12.96 -55.02
N SER A 303 11.47 13.30 -53.89
CA SER A 303 11.97 12.97 -52.57
C SER A 303 11.87 11.47 -52.29
N ILE A 304 12.96 10.92 -51.77
CA ILE A 304 13.03 9.53 -51.33
C ILE A 304 12.53 9.35 -49.90
N ASP A 305 12.37 10.41 -49.12
CA ASP A 305 11.70 10.35 -47.80
C ASP A 305 10.18 10.36 -47.99
N PRO A 306 9.48 9.25 -47.70
CA PRO A 306 8.05 9.15 -47.95
C PRO A 306 7.20 9.99 -46.99
N ILE A 307 7.75 10.40 -45.84
CA ILE A 307 7.00 11.15 -44.85
C ILE A 307 6.88 12.62 -45.23
N SER A 308 8.01 13.26 -45.49
CA SER A 308 8.02 14.66 -45.93
C SER A 308 7.48 14.82 -47.38
N ALA A 309 7.76 13.86 -48.28
CA ALA A 309 7.24 13.88 -49.63
C ALA A 309 5.70 13.98 -49.68
N ARG A 310 4.98 13.20 -48.86
CA ARG A 310 3.51 13.26 -48.81
C ARG A 310 2.98 14.63 -48.42
N LYS A 311 3.73 15.37 -47.58
CA LYS A 311 3.41 16.72 -47.13
C LYS A 311 4.00 17.83 -48.01
N GLY A 312 4.51 17.48 -49.20
CA GLY A 312 5.15 18.44 -50.11
C GLY A 312 6.51 18.95 -49.62
N GLY A 313 7.18 18.17 -48.78
CA GLY A 313 8.46 18.49 -48.16
C GLY A 313 8.39 19.16 -46.81
N ASP A 314 7.22 19.59 -46.35
CA ASP A 314 7.04 20.39 -45.10
C ASP A 314 7.45 19.60 -43.87
N MET A 315 8.41 20.15 -43.12
CA MET A 315 8.90 19.62 -41.85
C MET A 315 8.21 20.24 -40.63
N GLY A 316 7.35 21.24 -40.86
CA GLY A 316 6.71 22.01 -39.78
C GLY A 316 7.65 23.06 -39.15
N TRP A 317 7.21 23.58 -37.99
CA TRP A 317 7.98 24.55 -37.23
C TRP A 317 9.00 23.84 -36.33
N LEU A 318 10.26 24.24 -36.43
CA LEU A 318 11.38 23.73 -35.67
C LEU A 318 12.01 24.84 -34.82
N GLU A 319 12.32 24.54 -33.58
CA GLU A 319 13.09 25.41 -32.71
C GLU A 319 14.60 25.16 -32.89
N PRO A 320 15.49 26.09 -32.53
CA PRO A 320 16.93 25.95 -32.72
C PRO A 320 17.52 24.66 -32.08
N ASN A 321 16.98 24.25 -30.94
CA ASN A 321 17.42 23.04 -30.22
C ASN A 321 16.90 21.73 -30.85
N THR A 322 15.79 21.77 -31.57
CA THR A 322 15.19 20.59 -32.26
C THR A 322 15.47 20.55 -33.74
N THR A 323 16.07 21.59 -34.30
CA THR A 323 16.43 21.65 -35.73
C THR A 323 17.62 20.72 -36.01
N PRO A 324 17.50 19.75 -36.91
CA PRO A 324 18.62 18.91 -37.35
C PRO A 324 19.82 19.71 -37.84
N ASP A 325 21.02 19.20 -37.60
CA ASP A 325 22.25 19.91 -37.96
C ASP A 325 22.39 20.14 -39.47
N GLU A 326 21.87 19.25 -40.28
CA GLU A 326 21.84 19.42 -41.77
C GLU A 326 21.01 20.66 -42.16
N LEU A 327 19.92 20.94 -41.46
CA LEU A 327 19.10 22.13 -41.74
C LEU A 327 19.77 23.40 -41.19
N LYS A 328 20.47 23.32 -40.06
CA LYS A 328 21.28 24.44 -39.54
C LYS A 328 22.42 24.79 -40.49
N ASN A 329 23.10 23.76 -40.98
CA ASN A 329 24.22 23.90 -41.94
C ASN A 329 23.80 24.45 -43.32
N ALA A 330 22.49 24.44 -43.62
CA ALA A 330 21.96 25.10 -44.80
C ALA A 330 22.15 26.63 -44.78
N ASN A 331 22.38 27.21 -43.60
CA ASN A 331 22.60 28.64 -43.36
C ASN A 331 21.52 29.54 -44.00
N LEU A 332 20.27 29.12 -43.99
CA LEU A 332 19.14 29.86 -44.55
C LEU A 332 18.64 30.88 -43.51
N THR A 333 18.64 32.15 -43.90
CA THR A 333 18.31 33.28 -43.02
C THR A 333 17.10 34.09 -43.49
N GLN A 334 16.62 33.85 -44.70
CA GLN A 334 15.50 34.59 -45.29
C GLN A 334 14.39 33.65 -45.76
N LYS A 335 13.15 34.07 -45.58
CA LYS A 335 11.97 33.37 -46.09
C LYS A 335 12.07 33.17 -47.58
N GLY A 336 11.80 31.96 -48.04
CA GLY A 336 11.88 31.54 -49.43
C GLY A 336 13.29 31.17 -49.91
N GLN A 337 14.32 31.35 -49.11
CA GLN A 337 15.70 31.01 -49.42
C GLN A 337 15.86 29.49 -49.61
N LEU A 338 16.60 29.08 -50.64
CA LEU A 338 16.91 27.70 -50.98
C LEU A 338 18.38 27.39 -50.71
N SER A 339 18.64 26.18 -50.23
CA SER A 339 20.00 25.65 -50.13
C SER A 339 20.50 25.11 -51.46
N GLY A 340 21.82 24.88 -51.55
CA GLY A 340 22.37 23.91 -52.51
C GLY A 340 22.10 22.46 -52.05
N ALA A 341 22.72 21.51 -52.74
CA ALA A 341 22.72 20.11 -52.31
C ALA A 341 23.53 19.95 -51.01
N ILE A 342 22.90 19.52 -49.95
CA ILE A 342 23.51 19.29 -48.63
C ILE A 342 23.67 17.80 -48.43
N LYS A 343 24.87 17.32 -48.15
CA LYS A 343 25.13 15.92 -47.82
C LYS A 343 24.59 15.60 -46.42
N SER A 344 23.84 14.52 -46.30
CA SER A 344 23.34 13.99 -45.03
C SER A 344 23.67 12.50 -44.87
N SER A 345 23.37 11.93 -43.73
CA SER A 345 23.54 10.49 -43.46
C SER A 345 22.65 9.59 -44.33
N VAL A 346 21.59 10.15 -44.89
CA VAL A 346 20.55 9.41 -45.64
C VAL A 346 20.49 9.83 -47.14
N GLY A 347 21.50 10.53 -47.64
CA GLY A 347 21.58 11.02 -49.01
C GLY A 347 21.88 12.50 -49.11
N PHE A 348 21.25 13.21 -50.03
CA PHE A 348 21.40 14.66 -50.22
C PHE A 348 20.08 15.36 -50.01
N LEU A 349 20.12 16.50 -49.33
CA LEU A 349 18.96 17.33 -48.99
C LEU A 349 19.01 18.64 -49.81
N VAL A 350 17.85 19.05 -50.29
CA VAL A 350 17.59 20.41 -50.77
C VAL A 350 16.58 21.02 -49.80
N VAL A 351 16.94 22.12 -49.16
CA VAL A 351 16.18 22.73 -48.07
C VAL A 351 15.68 24.10 -48.50
N ARG A 352 14.44 24.42 -48.17
CA ARG A 352 13.87 25.76 -48.30
C ARG A 352 13.42 26.24 -46.92
N LEU A 353 13.74 27.47 -46.60
CA LEU A 353 13.20 28.14 -45.41
C LEU A 353 11.85 28.78 -45.79
N ASP A 354 10.77 28.16 -45.36
CA ASP A 354 9.42 28.57 -45.73
C ASP A 354 8.94 29.81 -44.99
N ASP A 355 9.26 29.84 -43.70
CA ASP A 355 8.85 30.97 -42.83
C ASP A 355 9.71 31.06 -41.56
N ILE A 356 9.74 32.25 -40.97
CA ILE A 356 10.46 32.54 -39.74
C ILE A 356 9.47 33.18 -38.76
N GLN A 357 9.30 32.57 -37.60
CA GLN A 357 8.62 33.18 -36.48
C GLN A 357 9.69 33.70 -35.50
N PRO A 358 9.86 35.01 -35.40
CA PRO A 358 10.90 35.57 -34.51
C PRO A 358 10.64 35.23 -33.05
N GLU A 359 11.67 35.31 -32.24
CA GLU A 359 11.55 35.20 -30.78
C GLU A 359 10.54 36.22 -30.28
N GLN A 360 9.64 35.79 -29.38
CA GLN A 360 8.67 36.62 -28.74
C GLN A 360 8.90 36.55 -27.24
N VAL A 361 9.26 37.69 -26.62
CA VAL A 361 9.43 37.82 -25.20
C VAL A 361 8.18 38.49 -24.63
N LYS A 362 7.53 37.90 -23.64
CA LYS A 362 6.44 38.55 -22.93
C LYS A 362 6.97 39.74 -22.19
N PRO A 363 6.48 40.95 -22.46
CA PRO A 363 6.95 42.14 -21.77
C PRO A 363 6.63 42.07 -20.27
N LEU A 364 7.49 42.72 -19.45
CA LEU A 364 7.32 42.72 -18.00
C LEU A 364 5.89 43.08 -17.56
N VAL A 365 5.26 44.04 -18.21
CA VAL A 365 3.90 44.50 -17.88
C VAL A 365 2.87 43.37 -17.90
N GLU A 366 3.05 42.35 -18.72
CA GLU A 366 2.13 41.19 -18.81
C GLU A 366 2.37 40.16 -17.70
N VAL A 367 3.55 40.11 -17.13
CA VAL A 367 3.96 39.10 -16.14
C VAL A 367 4.33 39.72 -14.80
N HIS A 368 4.15 41.02 -14.65
CA HIS A 368 4.55 41.82 -13.51
C HIS A 368 4.04 41.27 -12.18
N ASP A 369 2.74 41.04 -12.07
CA ASP A 369 2.13 40.59 -10.81
C ASP A 369 2.60 39.20 -10.43
N ALA A 370 2.74 38.29 -11.41
CA ALA A 370 3.25 36.94 -11.18
C ALA A 370 4.72 36.93 -10.73
N ILE A 371 5.52 37.90 -11.23
CA ILE A 371 6.91 38.07 -10.81
C ILE A 371 6.97 38.72 -9.43
N ALA A 372 6.13 39.71 -9.18
CA ALA A 372 6.03 40.36 -7.87
C ALA A 372 5.77 39.36 -6.76
N ASP A 373 4.83 38.39 -6.98
CA ASP A 373 4.53 37.33 -6.04
C ASP A 373 5.74 36.39 -5.83
N LYS A 374 6.44 36.01 -6.90
CA LYS A 374 7.67 35.20 -6.78
C LYS A 374 8.76 35.88 -6.01
N VAL A 375 9.07 37.13 -6.37
CA VAL A 375 10.10 37.93 -5.68
C VAL A 375 9.76 38.11 -4.20
N LYS A 376 8.49 38.39 -3.90
CA LYS A 376 8.00 38.49 -2.52
C LYS A 376 8.21 37.19 -1.75
N GLN A 377 7.93 36.06 -2.36
CA GLN A 377 8.11 34.73 -1.76
C GLN A 377 9.60 34.43 -1.54
N GLU A 378 10.47 34.66 -2.54
CA GLU A 378 11.91 34.44 -2.43
C GLU A 378 12.51 35.29 -1.32
N LYS A 379 12.15 36.59 -1.26
CA LYS A 379 12.61 37.49 -0.18
C LYS A 379 12.16 37.03 1.20
N ALA A 380 10.92 36.54 1.32
CA ALA A 380 10.42 36.03 2.59
C ALA A 380 11.20 34.80 3.04
N VAL A 381 11.54 33.90 2.13
CA VAL A 381 12.37 32.71 2.41
C VAL A 381 13.78 33.11 2.82
N ASP A 382 14.41 34.06 2.12
CA ASP A 382 15.74 34.57 2.48
C ASP A 382 15.76 35.27 3.86
N ALA A 383 14.73 36.07 4.14
CA ALA A 383 14.57 36.72 5.43
C ALA A 383 14.35 35.68 6.55
N PHE A 384 13.60 34.61 6.26
CA PHE A 384 13.36 33.53 7.19
C PHE A 384 14.65 32.78 7.55
N TYR A 385 15.47 32.39 6.58
CA TYR A 385 16.76 31.76 6.86
C TYR A 385 17.72 32.66 7.64
N LYS A 386 17.79 33.96 7.31
CA LYS A 386 18.57 34.94 8.07
C LYS A 386 18.07 35.09 9.51
N MET A 387 16.74 35.04 9.70
CA MET A 387 16.15 35.08 11.03
C MET A 387 16.47 33.79 11.81
N GLN A 388 16.34 32.61 11.18
CA GLN A 388 16.74 31.35 11.81
C GLN A 388 18.18 31.37 12.30
N GLN A 389 19.11 31.89 11.49
CA GLN A 389 20.51 31.98 11.88
C GLN A 389 20.68 32.88 13.11
N LYS A 390 20.08 34.08 13.13
CA LYS A 390 20.14 35.01 14.27
C LYS A 390 19.55 34.40 15.55
N VAL A 391 18.41 33.72 15.43
CA VAL A 391 17.74 33.04 16.56
C VAL A 391 18.59 31.89 17.07
N SER A 392 19.19 31.09 16.18
CA SER A 392 20.08 30.00 16.55
C SER A 392 21.29 30.46 17.32
N GLU A 393 21.98 31.48 16.82
CA GLU A 393 23.17 32.08 17.48
C GLU A 393 22.79 32.64 18.86
N ALA A 394 21.69 33.40 18.96
CA ALA A 394 21.26 33.97 20.21
C ALA A 394 20.78 32.94 21.23
N ALA A 395 20.04 31.89 20.78
CA ALA A 395 19.57 30.81 21.65
C ALA A 395 20.71 29.93 22.16
N SER A 396 21.78 29.75 21.37
CA SER A 396 22.99 29.00 21.76
C SER A 396 23.87 29.79 22.71
N ASN A 397 23.96 31.14 22.55
CA ASN A 397 24.77 32.01 23.41
C ASN A 397 24.15 32.22 24.80
N ASP A 398 22.80 32.26 24.88
CA ASP A 398 22.04 32.30 26.12
C ASP A 398 21.12 31.04 26.15
N ASN A 399 21.69 29.92 26.54
CA ASN A 399 20.97 28.64 26.56
C ASN A 399 20.13 28.43 27.82
N GLU A 400 20.08 29.41 28.72
CA GLU A 400 19.22 29.38 29.93
C GLU A 400 17.91 30.15 29.75
N SER A 401 17.77 30.92 28.64
CA SER A 401 16.61 31.77 28.37
C SER A 401 16.37 31.90 26.87
N LEU A 402 15.14 32.17 26.47
CA LEU A 402 14.78 32.56 25.09
C LEU A 402 14.77 34.10 24.89
N ALA A 403 15.11 34.89 25.91
CA ALA A 403 15.03 36.35 25.85
C ALA A 403 15.99 36.93 24.81
N GLY A 404 17.24 36.44 24.74
CA GLY A 404 18.21 36.84 23.73
C GLY A 404 17.75 36.53 22.31
N ALA A 405 17.19 35.32 22.08
CA ALA A 405 16.65 34.92 20.79
C ALA A 405 15.41 35.76 20.38
N ALA A 406 14.55 36.09 21.33
CA ALA A 406 13.40 36.96 21.09
C ALA A 406 13.85 38.39 20.71
N GLN A 407 14.86 38.93 21.39
CA GLN A 407 15.42 40.26 21.06
C GLN A 407 16.09 40.27 19.68
N ALA A 408 16.84 39.21 19.33
CA ALA A 408 17.53 39.09 18.05
C ALA A 408 16.58 38.99 16.85
N SER A 409 15.43 38.33 17.05
CA SER A 409 14.41 38.14 16.03
C SER A 409 13.32 39.20 15.98
N GLY A 410 13.11 39.94 17.07
CA GLY A 410 11.95 40.82 17.25
C GLY A 410 10.64 40.05 17.52
N LEU A 411 10.71 38.70 17.67
CA LEU A 411 9.58 37.85 17.96
C LEU A 411 9.32 37.75 19.47
N LYS A 412 8.10 37.33 19.82
CA LYS A 412 7.72 37.13 21.22
C LYS A 412 7.95 35.70 21.63
N VAL A 413 8.38 35.50 22.88
CA VAL A 413 8.33 34.20 23.52
C VAL A 413 6.86 33.90 23.89
N ALA A 414 6.35 32.78 23.41
CA ALA A 414 5.07 32.23 23.83
C ALA A 414 5.30 31.10 24.86
N GLU A 415 4.35 30.88 25.73
CA GLU A 415 4.40 29.77 26.71
C GLU A 415 3.13 28.96 26.67
N THR A 416 3.26 27.62 26.78
CA THR A 416 2.12 26.71 26.85
C THR A 416 1.58 26.62 28.28
N GLY A 417 0.34 26.13 28.44
CA GLY A 417 -0.07 25.49 29.69
C GLY A 417 0.68 24.17 29.91
N TRP A 418 0.21 23.34 30.86
CA TRP A 418 0.70 21.97 31.00
C TRP A 418 0.25 21.13 29.81
N ILE A 419 1.21 20.55 29.12
CA ILE A 419 0.98 19.69 27.95
C ILE A 419 1.48 18.27 28.21
N THR A 420 0.85 17.31 27.55
CA THR A 420 1.26 15.91 27.49
C THR A 420 1.49 15.52 26.04
N ARG A 421 2.01 14.33 25.79
CA ARG A 421 2.22 13.81 24.42
C ARG A 421 0.91 13.79 23.58
N ASP A 422 -0.23 13.61 24.25
CA ASP A 422 -1.55 13.48 23.61
C ASP A 422 -2.37 14.77 23.60
N ASN A 423 -1.85 15.83 24.22
CA ASN A 423 -2.55 17.12 24.34
C ASN A 423 -1.61 18.30 24.10
N LEU A 424 -1.16 18.44 22.84
CA LEU A 424 -0.40 19.60 22.40
C LEU A 424 -1.32 20.66 21.80
N PRO A 425 -0.97 21.96 21.94
CA PRO A 425 -1.57 22.99 21.11
C PRO A 425 -1.36 22.73 19.63
N ALA A 426 -2.35 23.03 18.79
CA ALA A 426 -2.27 22.81 17.35
C ALA A 426 -1.04 23.45 16.68
N ASP A 427 -0.59 24.60 17.23
CA ASP A 427 0.61 25.28 16.74
C ASP A 427 1.92 24.52 17.01
N LEU A 428 1.93 23.58 17.93
CA LEU A 428 3.10 22.75 18.30
C LEU A 428 2.93 21.26 17.93
N ASP A 429 1.83 20.90 17.30
CA ASP A 429 1.49 19.51 16.97
C ASP A 429 2.21 19.03 15.70
N PHE A 430 3.55 19.05 15.75
CA PHE A 430 4.45 18.52 14.71
C PHE A 430 5.35 17.45 15.31
N ASP A 431 5.63 16.38 14.53
CA ASP A 431 6.42 15.25 15.01
C ASP A 431 7.81 15.66 15.51
N GLN A 432 8.47 16.59 14.82
CA GLN A 432 9.79 17.09 15.21
C GLN A 432 9.73 17.85 16.55
N VAL A 433 8.67 18.62 16.78
CA VAL A 433 8.43 19.36 18.03
C VAL A 433 8.12 18.37 19.16
N LYS A 434 7.26 17.36 18.92
CA LYS A 434 6.98 16.28 19.87
C LYS A 434 8.25 15.54 20.28
N GLN A 435 9.09 15.20 19.31
CA GLN A 435 10.36 14.54 19.59
C GLN A 435 11.28 15.40 20.46
N ALA A 436 11.39 16.69 20.18
CA ALA A 436 12.22 17.59 20.97
C ALA A 436 11.71 17.73 22.42
N ILE A 437 10.41 17.82 22.62
CA ILE A 437 9.82 18.00 23.95
C ILE A 437 9.89 16.70 24.79
N PHE A 438 9.46 15.56 24.19
CA PHE A 438 9.17 14.33 24.95
C PHE A 438 10.28 13.27 24.93
N ASN A 439 11.37 13.47 24.17
CA ASN A 439 12.47 12.51 24.14
C ASN A 439 13.63 12.84 25.09
N GLY A 440 13.41 13.76 26.03
CA GLY A 440 14.31 14.02 27.16
C GLY A 440 15.50 14.94 26.88
N GLY A 441 15.73 15.35 25.60
CA GLY A 441 16.89 16.17 25.22
C GLY A 441 16.87 17.61 25.78
N LEU A 442 15.70 18.14 26.12
CA LEU A 442 15.51 19.49 26.63
C LEU A 442 15.28 19.55 28.16
N VAL A 443 15.24 18.39 28.81
CA VAL A 443 15.10 18.28 30.27
C VAL A 443 16.48 18.12 30.88
N GLY A 444 16.84 18.99 31.81
CA GLY A 444 18.08 18.92 32.55
C GLY A 444 18.06 17.80 33.60
N GLN A 445 19.15 17.69 34.36
CA GLN A 445 19.26 16.70 35.44
C GLN A 445 18.16 16.92 36.49
N ASN A 446 17.55 15.83 36.95
CA ASN A 446 16.48 15.82 37.96
C ASN A 446 15.20 16.59 37.54
N GLY A 447 14.91 16.68 36.25
CA GLY A 447 13.70 17.34 35.75
C GLY A 447 13.77 18.88 35.75
N ALA A 448 14.94 19.48 36.03
CA ALA A 448 15.15 20.91 35.88
C ALA A 448 15.10 21.32 34.39
N PRO A 449 14.75 22.59 34.08
CA PRO A 449 14.89 23.08 32.71
C PRO A 449 16.32 22.88 32.19
N GLY A 450 16.44 22.26 31.02
CA GLY A 450 17.73 22.08 30.34
C GLY A 450 18.09 23.27 29.46
N ASN A 451 18.80 23.00 28.39
CA ASN A 451 19.16 24.01 27.39
C ASN A 451 17.99 24.35 26.47
N ASN A 452 18.13 25.43 25.72
CA ASN A 452 17.26 25.69 24.59
C ASN A 452 17.46 24.61 23.52
N SER A 453 16.43 24.35 22.71
CA SER A 453 16.57 23.47 21.55
C SER A 453 17.41 24.14 20.46
N ASP A 454 17.98 23.35 19.57
CA ASP A 454 18.35 23.83 18.24
C ASP A 454 17.10 24.29 17.47
N ILE A 455 17.31 24.88 16.29
CA ILE A 455 16.22 25.21 15.37
C ILE A 455 15.51 23.92 14.94
N ILE A 456 14.21 23.88 15.18
CA ILE A 456 13.34 22.76 14.77
C ILE A 456 12.52 23.21 13.57
N SER A 457 12.95 22.86 12.39
CA SER A 457 12.18 23.10 11.15
C SER A 457 11.11 22.03 11.02
N VAL A 458 9.85 22.45 10.83
CA VAL A 458 8.71 21.53 10.70
C VAL A 458 8.24 21.38 9.26
N ASP A 459 8.43 22.44 8.47
CA ASP A 459 8.21 22.52 7.03
C ASP A 459 9.17 23.59 6.47
N GLY A 460 9.16 23.79 5.16
CA GLY A 460 10.14 24.70 4.51
C GLY A 460 10.04 26.17 4.93
N ASP A 461 8.96 26.58 5.57
CA ASP A 461 8.61 27.97 5.88
C ASP A 461 8.29 28.25 7.36
N ARG A 462 8.32 27.20 8.23
CA ARG A 462 8.10 27.34 9.69
C ARG A 462 9.18 26.64 10.50
N ALA A 463 9.59 27.28 11.58
CA ALA A 463 10.57 26.73 12.52
C ALA A 463 10.32 27.22 13.94
N PHE A 464 10.85 26.47 14.90
CA PHE A 464 10.72 26.74 16.32
C PHE A 464 12.06 26.67 17.03
N VAL A 465 12.19 27.43 18.12
CA VAL A 465 13.15 27.20 19.20
C VAL A 465 12.35 27.03 20.48
N LEU A 466 12.62 25.96 21.19
CA LEU A 466 11.88 25.53 22.36
C LEU A 466 12.76 25.52 23.60
N ARG A 467 12.13 25.73 24.76
CA ARG A 467 12.71 25.52 26.08
C ARG A 467 11.66 24.92 26.99
N ILE A 468 12.03 23.88 27.73
CA ILE A 468 11.18 23.39 28.82
C ILE A 468 11.28 24.38 29.97
N SER A 469 10.18 25.07 30.29
CA SER A 469 10.12 25.99 31.44
C SER A 469 9.82 25.28 32.76
N GLU A 470 8.95 24.28 32.70
CA GLU A 470 8.62 23.43 33.86
C GLU A 470 8.38 21.98 33.41
N HIS A 471 8.73 21.04 34.28
CA HIS A 471 8.55 19.59 34.04
C HIS A 471 7.94 18.92 35.27
N LYS A 472 6.94 18.09 35.04
CA LYS A 472 6.38 17.16 36.02
C LYS A 472 6.60 15.75 35.51
N PRO A 473 7.46 14.95 36.14
CA PRO A 473 7.67 13.56 35.76
C PRO A 473 6.39 12.75 35.92
N GLU A 474 6.31 11.65 35.23
CA GLU A 474 5.29 10.64 35.44
C GLU A 474 5.29 10.21 36.93
N ALA A 475 4.13 10.19 37.53
CA ALA A 475 3.97 9.82 38.93
C ALA A 475 2.63 9.16 39.19
N VAL A 476 2.57 8.33 40.21
CA VAL A 476 1.30 7.76 40.68
C VAL A 476 0.43 8.88 41.24
N LYS A 477 -0.80 9.02 40.77
CA LYS A 477 -1.78 9.96 41.34
C LYS A 477 -2.03 9.64 42.79
N PRO A 478 -2.03 10.62 43.71
CA PRO A 478 -2.37 10.40 45.10
C PRO A 478 -3.74 9.72 45.29
N LEU A 479 -3.85 8.90 46.30
CA LEU A 479 -5.07 8.11 46.56
C LEU A 479 -6.35 8.98 46.63
N ASP A 480 -6.27 10.15 47.19
CA ASP A 480 -7.40 11.09 47.32
C ASP A 480 -7.98 11.51 45.96
N GLN A 481 -7.13 11.61 44.94
CA GLN A 481 -7.55 11.97 43.56
C GLN A 481 -8.25 10.82 42.83
N VAL A 482 -7.95 9.57 43.18
CA VAL A 482 -8.47 8.38 42.50
C VAL A 482 -9.42 7.56 43.37
N LYS A 483 -9.63 7.96 44.66
CA LYS A 483 -10.45 7.24 45.62
C LYS A 483 -11.87 6.98 45.11
N ALA A 484 -12.52 7.98 44.56
CA ALA A 484 -13.88 7.84 44.04
C ALA A 484 -13.94 6.81 42.91
N GLN A 485 -13.01 6.86 41.96
CA GLN A 485 -12.90 5.90 40.87
C GLN A 485 -12.68 4.46 41.40
N ILE A 486 -11.81 4.29 42.38
CA ILE A 486 -11.54 2.97 43.00
C ILE A 486 -12.78 2.44 43.70
N VAL A 487 -13.49 3.29 44.46
CA VAL A 487 -14.75 2.92 45.14
C VAL A 487 -15.79 2.43 44.13
N ASP A 488 -15.95 3.14 42.99
CA ASP A 488 -16.90 2.75 41.97
C ASP A 488 -16.50 1.43 41.30
N THR A 489 -15.20 1.25 40.99
CA THR A 489 -14.67 -0.01 40.45
C THR A 489 -14.92 -1.18 41.41
N LEU A 490 -14.57 -1.03 42.68
CA LEU A 490 -14.78 -2.08 43.70
C LEU A 490 -16.25 -2.44 43.90
N LYS A 491 -17.14 -1.45 43.88
CA LYS A 491 -18.60 -1.68 43.93
C LYS A 491 -19.10 -2.44 42.73
N HIS A 492 -18.63 -2.08 41.57
CA HIS A 492 -18.99 -2.74 40.30
C HIS A 492 -18.48 -4.18 40.28
N ASP A 493 -17.23 -4.42 40.69
CA ASP A 493 -16.64 -5.77 40.75
C ASP A 493 -17.40 -6.67 41.71
N LYS A 494 -17.72 -6.18 42.91
CA LYS A 494 -18.54 -6.91 43.89
C LYS A 494 -19.93 -7.23 43.34
N ALA A 495 -20.56 -6.26 42.69
CA ALA A 495 -21.87 -6.44 42.05
C ALA A 495 -21.84 -7.48 40.94
N THR A 496 -20.80 -7.45 40.13
CA THR A 496 -20.60 -8.42 39.05
C THR A 496 -20.41 -9.84 39.60
N GLN A 497 -19.60 -9.99 40.65
CA GLN A 497 -19.42 -11.27 41.32
C GLN A 497 -20.73 -11.77 41.95
N GLN A 498 -21.49 -10.88 42.57
CA GLN A 498 -22.79 -11.21 43.15
C GLN A 498 -23.80 -11.60 42.06
N ALA A 499 -23.84 -10.86 40.95
CA ALA A 499 -24.72 -11.14 39.83
C ALA A 499 -24.40 -12.50 39.17
N LYS A 500 -23.11 -12.83 39.01
CA LYS A 500 -22.65 -14.12 38.48
C LYS A 500 -23.05 -15.26 39.41
N ALA A 501 -22.79 -15.11 40.71
CA ALA A 501 -23.18 -16.13 41.70
C ALA A 501 -24.71 -16.32 41.77
N GLN A 502 -25.49 -15.25 41.66
CA GLN A 502 -26.95 -15.30 41.61
C GLN A 502 -27.42 -16.00 40.31
N ALA A 503 -26.80 -15.68 39.17
CA ALA A 503 -27.11 -16.30 37.88
C ALA A 503 -26.80 -17.79 37.89
N ASP A 504 -25.65 -18.20 38.42
CA ASP A 504 -25.25 -19.61 38.51
C ASP A 504 -26.23 -20.43 39.35
N LYS A 505 -26.66 -19.87 40.51
CA LYS A 505 -27.68 -20.51 41.36
C LYS A 505 -29.02 -20.63 40.62
N LEU A 506 -29.47 -19.56 39.98
CA LEU A 506 -30.71 -19.57 39.20
C LEU A 506 -30.62 -20.53 38.01
N LEU A 507 -29.49 -20.57 37.33
CA LEU A 507 -29.24 -21.51 36.23
C LEU A 507 -29.39 -22.97 36.71
N ALA A 508 -28.80 -23.30 37.89
CA ALA A 508 -28.93 -24.63 38.47
C ALA A 508 -30.39 -24.98 38.83
N ASP A 509 -31.12 -24.03 39.44
CA ASP A 509 -32.53 -24.20 39.76
C ASP A 509 -33.42 -24.37 38.52
N LEU A 510 -33.19 -23.58 37.48
CA LEU A 510 -33.92 -23.68 36.21
C LEU A 510 -33.62 -24.99 35.46
N LYS A 511 -32.38 -25.45 35.47
CA LYS A 511 -31.99 -26.76 34.93
C LYS A 511 -32.62 -27.93 35.70
N ALA A 512 -32.84 -27.74 37.02
CA ALA A 512 -33.55 -28.70 37.86
C ALA A 512 -35.09 -28.65 37.70
N GLY A 513 -35.62 -27.74 36.85
CA GLY A 513 -37.05 -27.66 36.53
C GLY A 513 -37.85 -26.76 37.50
N LYS A 514 -37.22 -25.94 38.31
CA LYS A 514 -37.91 -24.98 39.22
C LYS A 514 -38.38 -23.79 38.40
N ALA A 515 -39.58 -23.82 37.87
CA ALA A 515 -40.10 -22.80 36.97
C ALA A 515 -40.31 -21.42 37.61
N ASP A 516 -40.50 -21.35 38.91
CA ASP A 516 -40.73 -20.15 39.73
C ASP A 516 -39.44 -19.48 40.23
N ALA A 517 -38.27 -20.05 39.95
CA ALA A 517 -36.97 -19.54 40.43
C ALA A 517 -36.71 -18.08 40.05
N LEU A 518 -37.03 -17.71 38.79
CA LEU A 518 -36.88 -16.32 38.31
C LEU A 518 -37.81 -15.34 39.04
N GLN A 519 -39.08 -15.73 39.18
CA GLN A 519 -40.08 -14.89 39.86
C GLN A 519 -39.72 -14.71 41.33
N ALA A 520 -39.24 -15.78 42.01
CA ALA A 520 -38.74 -15.71 43.37
C ALA A 520 -37.53 -14.78 43.54
N ALA A 521 -36.72 -14.64 42.50
CA ALA A 521 -35.60 -13.71 42.43
C ALA A 521 -35.99 -12.30 41.96
N GLY A 522 -37.27 -12.03 41.71
CA GLY A 522 -37.75 -10.74 41.18
C GLY A 522 -37.37 -10.47 39.74
N LEU A 523 -37.05 -11.51 38.96
CA LEU A 523 -36.66 -11.41 37.57
C LEU A 523 -37.81 -11.87 36.68
N THR A 524 -37.91 -11.20 35.51
CA THR A 524 -38.91 -11.53 34.49
C THR A 524 -38.22 -11.80 33.14
N LEU A 525 -38.75 -12.78 32.42
CA LEU A 525 -38.28 -13.04 31.04
C LEU A 525 -38.80 -11.97 30.08
N SER A 526 -37.98 -11.54 29.20
CA SER A 526 -38.36 -10.68 28.08
C SER A 526 -39.36 -11.40 27.14
N ALA A 527 -39.95 -10.65 26.20
CA ALA A 527 -40.61 -11.25 25.05
C ALA A 527 -39.60 -12.09 24.24
N SER A 528 -40.11 -13.16 23.60
CA SER A 528 -39.30 -14.03 22.73
C SER A 528 -38.82 -13.25 21.50
N LYS A 529 -37.54 -13.44 21.16
CA LYS A 529 -36.92 -12.87 19.94
C LYS A 529 -36.14 -13.95 19.22
N SER A 530 -36.20 -13.91 17.89
CA SER A 530 -35.44 -14.81 17.02
C SER A 530 -34.17 -14.13 16.52
N PHE A 531 -33.07 -14.87 16.55
CA PHE A 531 -31.75 -14.42 16.10
C PHE A 531 -31.13 -15.46 15.16
N ASP A 532 -30.42 -14.99 14.16
CA ASP A 532 -29.53 -15.82 13.35
C ASP A 532 -28.11 -15.85 13.94
N ARG A 533 -27.27 -16.69 13.35
CA ARG A 533 -25.88 -16.92 13.80
C ARG A 533 -24.98 -15.66 13.63
N ASN A 534 -25.36 -14.71 12.80
CA ASN A 534 -24.60 -13.49 12.51
C ASN A 534 -24.98 -12.31 13.42
N ALA A 535 -25.90 -12.55 14.39
CA ALA A 535 -26.29 -11.51 15.34
C ALA A 535 -25.07 -10.95 16.08
N GLN A 536 -24.95 -9.63 16.16
CA GLN A 536 -23.84 -8.95 16.86
C GLN A 536 -24.09 -8.85 18.39
N ASP A 537 -25.23 -9.29 18.87
CA ASP A 537 -25.59 -9.30 20.27
C ASP A 537 -24.89 -10.46 20.99
N PRO A 538 -24.05 -10.22 22.03
CA PRO A 538 -23.34 -11.27 22.77
C PRO A 538 -24.29 -12.29 23.40
N VAL A 539 -25.46 -11.86 23.87
CA VAL A 539 -26.47 -12.74 24.46
C VAL A 539 -27.05 -13.67 23.42
N ALA A 540 -27.38 -13.14 22.22
CA ALA A 540 -27.83 -13.95 21.10
C ALA A 540 -26.75 -14.95 20.64
N GLN A 541 -25.50 -14.51 20.54
CA GLN A 541 -24.38 -15.39 20.17
C GLN A 541 -24.19 -16.52 21.17
N SER A 542 -24.30 -16.23 22.50
CA SER A 542 -24.20 -17.26 23.55
C SER A 542 -25.25 -18.33 23.41
N ALA A 543 -26.45 -17.98 22.92
CA ALA A 543 -27.52 -18.92 22.71
C ALA A 543 -27.18 -20.00 21.67
N PHE A 544 -26.28 -19.72 20.71
CA PHE A 544 -25.81 -20.70 19.71
C PHE A 544 -24.89 -21.79 20.29
N ASN A 545 -24.39 -21.60 21.52
CA ASN A 545 -23.62 -22.60 22.25
C ASN A 545 -24.51 -23.50 23.13
N LEU A 546 -25.79 -23.16 23.29
CA LEU A 546 -26.71 -23.97 24.08
C LEU A 546 -27.18 -25.21 23.29
N PRO A 547 -27.41 -26.34 23.97
CA PRO A 547 -28.03 -27.48 23.33
C PRO A 547 -29.46 -27.14 22.87
N GLN A 548 -29.95 -27.89 21.89
CA GLN A 548 -31.34 -27.74 21.45
C GLN A 548 -32.32 -28.08 22.59
N PRO A 549 -33.42 -27.32 22.71
CA PRO A 549 -34.50 -27.66 23.64
C PRO A 549 -35.05 -29.04 23.42
N THR A 550 -35.34 -29.75 24.50
CA THR A 550 -35.94 -31.07 24.48
C THR A 550 -37.24 -31.06 25.28
N ASP A 551 -38.20 -31.89 24.92
CA ASP A 551 -39.46 -32.07 25.65
C ASP A 551 -40.23 -30.76 25.90
N ASN A 552 -40.19 -29.81 24.95
CA ASN A 552 -40.79 -28.49 25.11
C ASN A 552 -40.27 -27.69 26.32
N LYS A 553 -39.08 -28.04 26.83
CA LYS A 553 -38.42 -27.30 27.91
C LYS A 553 -37.30 -26.46 27.33
N PRO A 554 -37.16 -25.18 27.74
CA PRO A 554 -36.09 -24.32 27.26
C PRO A 554 -34.73 -24.84 27.73
N SER A 555 -33.73 -24.64 26.90
CA SER A 555 -32.31 -24.80 27.27
C SER A 555 -31.80 -23.51 27.89
N TRP A 556 -31.14 -23.62 29.04
CA TRP A 556 -30.74 -22.46 29.82
C TRP A 556 -29.25 -22.23 29.77
N GLY A 557 -28.86 -20.95 29.70
CA GLY A 557 -27.48 -20.48 29.78
C GLY A 557 -27.35 -19.15 30.51
N VAL A 558 -26.12 -18.72 30.68
CA VAL A 558 -25.76 -17.40 31.23
C VAL A 558 -24.85 -16.71 30.20
N SER A 559 -25.03 -15.42 30.04
CA SER A 559 -24.22 -14.55 29.21
C SER A 559 -24.05 -13.19 29.85
N GLU A 560 -23.26 -12.32 29.23
CA GLU A 560 -23.18 -10.89 29.57
C GLU A 560 -23.71 -10.07 28.39
N ASP A 561 -24.43 -9.00 28.66
CA ASP A 561 -24.85 -8.05 27.62
C ASP A 561 -23.78 -6.98 27.35
N MET A 562 -24.00 -6.12 26.35
CA MET A 562 -23.07 -5.05 25.98
C MET A 562 -22.89 -3.98 27.08
N GLN A 563 -23.79 -3.95 28.07
CA GLN A 563 -23.75 -3.05 29.21
C GLN A 563 -23.05 -3.67 30.45
N GLY A 564 -22.58 -4.92 30.33
CA GLY A 564 -21.92 -5.65 31.43
C GLY A 564 -22.90 -6.26 32.45
N ASN A 565 -24.21 -6.32 32.13
CA ASN A 565 -25.16 -7.03 32.98
C ASN A 565 -25.07 -8.53 32.76
N VAL A 566 -25.37 -9.29 33.79
CA VAL A 566 -25.45 -10.76 33.73
C VAL A 566 -26.85 -11.17 33.26
N VAL A 567 -26.94 -11.97 32.22
CA VAL A 567 -28.19 -12.35 31.57
C VAL A 567 -28.41 -13.86 31.61
N LEU A 568 -29.54 -14.29 32.14
CA LEU A 568 -30.02 -15.66 31.99
C LEU A 568 -30.76 -15.79 30.65
N VAL A 569 -30.34 -16.75 29.86
CA VAL A 569 -30.85 -16.98 28.52
C VAL A 569 -31.67 -18.26 28.48
N ALA A 570 -32.93 -18.15 28.06
CA ALA A 570 -33.80 -19.28 27.78
C ALA A 570 -33.85 -19.49 26.25
N LEU A 571 -33.26 -20.53 25.74
CA LEU A 571 -33.44 -20.95 24.37
C LEU A 571 -34.71 -21.80 24.27
N ASP A 572 -35.75 -21.24 23.67
CA ASP A 572 -37.06 -21.86 23.59
C ASP A 572 -37.20 -22.73 22.35
N LYS A 573 -36.57 -22.34 21.23
CA LYS A 573 -36.72 -23.04 19.97
C LYS A 573 -35.50 -22.85 19.07
N VAL A 574 -35.18 -23.91 18.34
CA VAL A 574 -34.23 -23.87 17.23
C VAL A 574 -35.00 -24.24 15.97
N SER A 575 -34.88 -23.43 14.93
CA SER A 575 -35.54 -23.64 13.64
C SER A 575 -34.56 -23.40 12.52
N ALA A 576 -34.81 -24.07 11.39
CA ALA A 576 -34.09 -23.79 10.15
C ALA A 576 -34.47 -22.37 9.69
N GLY A 577 -33.46 -21.61 9.28
CA GLY A 577 -33.67 -20.35 8.59
C GLY A 577 -33.96 -20.56 7.11
N ASN A 578 -34.25 -19.48 6.41
CA ASN A 578 -34.41 -19.49 4.96
C ASN A 578 -33.18 -18.85 4.30
N MET A 579 -32.48 -19.64 3.48
CA MET A 579 -31.33 -19.17 2.69
C MET A 579 -31.70 -19.19 1.20
N PRO A 580 -31.56 -18.07 0.49
CA PRO A 580 -31.80 -18.03 -0.96
C PRO A 580 -30.88 -19.01 -1.72
N GLN A 581 -31.41 -19.64 -2.79
CA GLN A 581 -30.67 -20.63 -3.56
C GLN A 581 -29.31 -20.13 -4.06
N ALA A 582 -29.23 -18.86 -4.50
CA ALA A 582 -27.95 -18.26 -4.93
C ALA A 582 -26.88 -18.24 -3.84
N GLN A 583 -27.27 -18.02 -2.56
CA GLN A 583 -26.35 -18.06 -1.44
C GLN A 583 -25.93 -19.50 -1.10
N ILE A 584 -26.86 -20.45 -1.23
CA ILE A 584 -26.55 -21.88 -1.08
C ILE A 584 -25.52 -22.31 -2.12
N ASP A 585 -25.72 -21.93 -3.39
CA ASP A 585 -24.82 -22.28 -4.48
C ASP A 585 -23.43 -21.68 -4.27
N GLU A 586 -23.36 -20.43 -3.80
CA GLU A 586 -22.09 -19.78 -3.48
C GLU A 586 -21.38 -20.42 -2.29
N MET A 587 -22.12 -20.78 -1.24
CA MET A 587 -21.60 -21.49 -0.08
C MET A 587 -21.05 -22.86 -0.46
N VAL A 588 -21.81 -23.65 -1.23
CA VAL A 588 -21.38 -24.96 -1.73
C VAL A 588 -20.11 -24.83 -2.57
N LYS A 589 -20.09 -23.85 -3.49
CA LYS A 589 -18.90 -23.54 -4.29
C LYS A 589 -17.69 -23.17 -3.43
N GLY A 590 -17.89 -22.38 -2.37
CA GLY A 590 -16.82 -22.04 -1.42
C GLY A 590 -16.26 -23.25 -0.69
N VAL A 591 -17.14 -24.14 -0.21
CA VAL A 591 -16.73 -25.38 0.47
C VAL A 591 -15.99 -26.32 -0.48
N THR A 592 -16.50 -26.56 -1.68
CA THR A 592 -15.84 -27.43 -2.66
C THR A 592 -14.49 -26.85 -3.11
N GLN A 593 -14.37 -25.54 -3.26
CA GLN A 593 -13.07 -24.90 -3.55
C GLN A 593 -12.07 -25.06 -2.40
N ASN A 594 -12.51 -24.88 -1.16
CA ASN A 594 -11.66 -25.09 0.02
C ASN A 594 -11.21 -26.55 0.15
N ASN A 595 -12.13 -27.50 -0.07
CA ASN A 595 -11.81 -28.93 -0.07
C ASN A 595 -10.80 -29.27 -1.17
N ALA A 596 -10.96 -28.71 -2.36
CA ALA A 596 -10.03 -28.90 -3.46
C ALA A 596 -8.62 -28.38 -3.12
N GLN A 597 -8.54 -27.23 -2.43
CA GLN A 597 -7.27 -26.71 -1.95
C GLN A 597 -6.64 -27.64 -0.92
N ILE A 598 -7.40 -28.09 0.07
CA ILE A 598 -6.93 -29.04 1.11
C ILE A 598 -6.46 -30.34 0.45
N ALA A 599 -7.21 -30.85 -0.52
CA ALA A 599 -6.83 -32.07 -1.23
C ALA A 599 -5.53 -31.89 -2.04
N PHE A 600 -5.34 -30.72 -2.66
CA PHE A 600 -4.12 -30.40 -3.37
C PHE A 600 -2.92 -30.25 -2.42
N GLU A 601 -3.09 -29.59 -1.28
CA GLU A 601 -2.06 -29.47 -0.25
C GLU A 601 -1.68 -30.83 0.33
N ALA A 602 -2.67 -31.70 0.58
CA ALA A 602 -2.45 -33.06 1.02
C ALA A 602 -1.71 -33.90 -0.02
N LEU A 603 -2.01 -33.72 -1.31
CA LEU A 603 -1.25 -34.32 -2.39
C LEU A 603 0.21 -33.91 -2.36
N LEU A 604 0.48 -32.59 -2.26
CA LEU A 604 1.86 -32.06 -2.18
C LEU A 604 2.60 -32.60 -0.96
N GLU A 605 1.95 -32.63 0.19
CA GLU A 605 2.54 -33.19 1.40
C GLU A 605 2.88 -34.68 1.24
N ASN A 606 2.00 -35.44 0.59
CA ASN A 606 2.24 -36.86 0.30
C ASN A 606 3.42 -37.06 -0.68
N LEU A 607 3.45 -36.25 -1.76
CA LEU A 607 4.55 -36.27 -2.71
C LEU A 607 5.88 -35.92 -2.03
N ARG A 608 5.89 -34.97 -1.11
CA ARG A 608 7.09 -34.63 -0.30
C ARG A 608 7.53 -35.77 0.60
N LYS A 609 6.60 -36.48 1.25
CA LYS A 609 6.91 -37.62 2.14
C LYS A 609 7.51 -38.81 1.38
N GLU A 610 7.03 -39.04 0.17
CA GLU A 610 7.51 -40.16 -0.67
C GLU A 610 8.79 -39.84 -1.42
N ALA A 611 9.10 -38.55 -1.60
CA ALA A 611 10.24 -38.10 -2.38
C ALA A 611 11.59 -38.26 -1.65
N LYS A 612 12.61 -38.56 -2.44
CA LYS A 612 14.01 -38.51 -1.98
C LYS A 612 14.56 -37.08 -2.18
N ILE A 613 14.39 -36.24 -1.16
CA ILE A 613 14.89 -34.86 -1.19
C ILE A 613 16.25 -34.80 -0.51
N LYS A 614 17.27 -34.27 -1.22
CA LYS A 614 18.61 -33.99 -0.69
C LYS A 614 18.90 -32.51 -0.86
N TYR A 615 19.25 -31.84 0.21
CA TYR A 615 19.66 -30.44 0.19
C TYR A 615 21.16 -30.33 -0.10
N GLY A 616 21.51 -29.44 -0.99
CA GLY A 616 22.90 -29.17 -1.38
C GLY A 616 23.53 -28.02 -0.60
N ALA A 617 24.80 -27.75 -0.87
CA ALA A 617 25.54 -26.68 -0.21
C ALA A 617 24.95 -25.29 -0.47
N ALA A 618 24.35 -25.06 -1.63
CA ALA A 618 23.71 -23.79 -1.95
C ALA A 618 22.43 -23.50 -1.13
N ALA A 619 21.84 -24.51 -0.49
CA ALA A 619 20.72 -24.34 0.44
C ALA A 619 21.18 -23.95 1.87
N GLN A 620 22.44 -24.25 2.22
CA GLN A 620 22.97 -24.15 3.59
C GLN A 620 23.88 -22.92 3.79
N ASN A 621 24.35 -22.30 2.72
CA ASN A 621 25.29 -21.18 2.78
C ASN A 621 24.55 -19.83 2.79
N GLN A 622 24.50 -19.27 3.92
CA GLN A 622 24.71 -17.95 4.55
C GLN A 622 23.72 -17.61 5.62
#